data_d94772394117ca094dc04baca319782b
#
_entry.id   d94772394117ca094dc04baca319782b
#
_cell.length_a   1.000
_cell.length_b   1.000
_cell.length_c   1.000
_cell.angle_alpha   90.00
_cell.angle_beta   90.00
_cell.angle_gamma   90.00
#
_symmetry.space_group_name_H-M   'P 1'
#
loop_
_entity.id
_entity.type
_entity.pdbx_description
1 polymer ?
#
loop_
_entity_poly.entity_id
_entity_poly.type
_entity_poly.pdbx_seq_one_letter_code
_entity_poly.pdbx_strand_id
1 'polypeptide(L)'
;SGILQCGYPAGYLLAAVVYGLLYQQTIGGYTIGWRAMFLLSFVPALIVLFIRSHVPESPAFVEAQKSAKPGLLETLQKHWGVALYAVVLMMFFNFFSHGTQDLYPTFLKKQHGFDPHTVSWITIVANLGAIVGGLTFGALSEKIGRINAITLACLIALPAIPLWAYSSTPFMLAIGAFVMQIAVQGAWGVIPVHLNELSPGAVRATLPGFIYQA
;
A
#
# COMPACT_ATOMS: atom_id res chain seq x y z
N SER A 1 3.80 4.16 -12.00
CA SER A 1 3.63 4.14 -10.53
C SER A 1 3.26 2.74 -10.00
N GLY A 2 2.48 1.93 -10.72
CA GLY A 2 2.06 0.59 -10.28
C GLY A 2 3.21 -0.31 -9.80
N ILE A 3 4.31 -0.36 -10.52
CA ILE A 3 5.51 -1.14 -10.13
C ILE A 3 6.08 -0.66 -8.79
N LEU A 4 6.16 0.65 -8.58
CA LEU A 4 6.64 1.21 -7.30
C LEU A 4 5.74 0.80 -6.14
N GLN A 5 4.44 0.85 -6.34
CA GLN A 5 3.45 0.48 -5.32
C GLN A 5 3.43 -1.02 -5.00
N CYS A 6 3.92 -1.88 -5.89
CA CYS A 6 4.07 -3.31 -5.60
C CYS A 6 5.12 -3.61 -4.51
N GLY A 7 6.00 -2.65 -4.19
CA GLY A 7 6.94 -2.79 -3.08
C GLY A 7 6.26 -2.98 -1.72
N TYR A 8 5.13 -2.31 -1.50
CA TYR A 8 4.36 -2.42 -0.27
C TYR A 8 3.76 -3.83 -0.06
N PRO A 9 2.92 -4.38 -0.97
CA PRO A 9 2.41 -5.74 -0.82
C PRO A 9 3.50 -6.81 -0.90
N ALA A 10 4.60 -6.59 -1.61
CA ALA A 10 5.75 -7.49 -1.60
C ALA A 10 6.41 -7.55 -0.22
N GLY A 11 6.54 -6.41 0.47
CA GLY A 11 7.01 -6.35 1.85
C GLY A 11 6.09 -7.09 2.82
N TYR A 12 4.76 -6.91 2.70
CA TYR A 12 3.77 -7.63 3.49
C TYR A 12 3.78 -9.14 3.22
N LEU A 13 3.92 -9.55 1.96
CA LEU A 13 4.05 -10.95 1.58
C LEU A 13 5.29 -11.57 2.22
N LEU A 14 6.43 -10.89 2.12
CA LEU A 14 7.67 -11.34 2.78
C LEU A 14 7.49 -11.45 4.30
N ALA A 15 6.87 -10.45 4.92
CA ALA A 15 6.58 -10.47 6.35
C ALA A 15 5.65 -11.63 6.74
N ALA A 16 4.62 -11.92 5.94
CA ALA A 16 3.70 -13.03 6.18
C ALA A 16 4.42 -14.40 6.07
N VAL A 17 5.30 -14.56 5.09
CA VAL A 17 6.12 -15.78 4.93
C VAL A 17 7.07 -15.93 6.12
N VAL A 18 7.79 -14.87 6.48
CA VAL A 18 8.72 -14.87 7.62
C VAL A 18 7.99 -15.15 8.93
N TYR A 19 6.79 -14.57 9.11
CA TYR A 19 5.94 -14.85 10.25
C TYR A 19 5.54 -16.33 10.33
N GLY A 20 5.05 -16.90 9.22
CA GLY A 20 4.66 -18.31 9.16
C GLY A 20 5.82 -19.28 9.45
N LEU A 21 7.04 -18.91 9.06
CA LEU A 21 8.22 -19.75 9.26
C LEU A 21 8.84 -19.61 10.65
N LEU A 22 8.88 -18.39 11.22
CA LEU A 22 9.72 -18.10 12.39
C LEU A 22 8.92 -17.89 13.68
N TYR A 23 7.65 -17.51 13.62
CA TYR A 23 6.90 -17.06 14.81
C TYR A 23 6.88 -18.10 15.96
N GLN A 24 6.77 -19.39 15.64
CA GLN A 24 6.72 -20.48 16.63
C GLN A 24 8.07 -21.15 16.92
N GLN A 25 9.15 -20.67 16.31
CA GLN A 25 10.46 -21.29 16.49
C GLN A 25 11.03 -20.99 17.87
N THR A 26 11.43 -22.06 18.57
CA THR A 26 12.13 -21.98 19.85
C THR A 26 13.55 -22.52 19.69
N ILE A 27 14.53 -21.77 20.15
CA ILE A 27 15.93 -22.21 20.20
C ILE A 27 16.39 -22.14 21.66
N GLY A 28 16.88 -23.26 22.21
CA GLY A 28 17.36 -23.33 23.58
C GLY A 28 16.32 -23.01 24.66
N GLY A 29 15.02 -23.31 24.40
CA GLY A 29 13.90 -23.04 25.32
C GLY A 29 13.38 -21.59 25.31
N TYR A 30 13.95 -20.71 24.49
CA TYR A 30 13.48 -19.33 24.33
C TYR A 30 12.73 -19.14 23.00
N THR A 31 11.57 -18.48 23.05
CA THR A 31 10.81 -18.10 21.84
C THR A 31 11.56 -16.98 21.13
N ILE A 32 12.27 -17.32 20.04
CA ILE A 32 13.10 -16.37 19.28
C ILE A 32 12.32 -15.71 18.15
N GLY A 33 11.16 -16.26 17.78
CA GLY A 33 10.43 -15.92 16.56
C GLY A 33 10.29 -14.43 16.28
N TRP A 34 9.72 -13.65 17.20
CA TRP A 34 9.55 -12.22 16.99
C TRP A 34 10.90 -11.45 16.96
N ARG A 35 11.90 -11.88 17.73
CA ARG A 35 13.25 -11.26 17.73
C ARG A 35 13.96 -11.49 16.40
N ALA A 36 13.86 -12.71 15.86
CA ALA A 36 14.43 -13.03 14.54
C ALA A 36 13.77 -12.23 13.43
N MET A 37 12.45 -11.97 13.50
CA MET A 37 11.75 -11.12 12.54
C MET A 37 12.25 -9.68 12.56
N PHE A 38 12.51 -9.10 13.75
CA PHE A 38 13.10 -7.76 13.87
C PHE A 38 14.54 -7.73 13.34
N LEU A 39 15.35 -8.75 13.60
CA LEU A 39 16.72 -8.83 13.06
C LEU A 39 16.71 -8.92 11.53
N LEU A 40 15.78 -9.68 10.93
CA LEU A 40 15.64 -9.75 9.48
C LEU A 40 15.23 -8.41 8.85
N SER A 41 14.52 -7.56 9.57
CA SER A 41 14.17 -6.22 9.07
C SER A 41 15.38 -5.29 8.87
N PHE A 42 16.55 -5.66 9.43
CA PHE A 42 17.79 -4.93 9.20
C PHE A 42 18.34 -5.11 7.77
N VAL A 43 18.02 -6.23 7.11
CA VAL A 43 18.49 -6.52 5.74
C VAL A 43 18.03 -5.46 4.72
N PRO A 44 16.74 -5.08 4.63
CA PRO A 44 16.30 -3.97 3.78
C PRO A 44 17.01 -2.65 4.10
N ALA A 45 17.32 -2.36 5.36
CA ALA A 45 18.04 -1.15 5.73
C ALA A 45 19.45 -1.09 5.12
N LEU A 46 20.15 -2.22 5.07
CA LEU A 46 21.47 -2.31 4.40
C LEU A 46 21.35 -2.05 2.89
N ILE A 47 20.28 -2.53 2.25
CA ILE A 47 20.00 -2.29 0.83
C ILE A 47 19.80 -0.78 0.57
N VAL A 48 19.11 -0.06 1.47
CA VAL A 48 18.93 1.39 1.34
C VAL A 48 20.28 2.12 1.40
N LEU A 49 21.20 1.72 2.28
CA LEU A 49 22.56 2.30 2.34
C LEU A 49 23.34 2.05 1.04
N PHE A 50 23.23 0.85 0.49
CA PHE A 50 23.85 0.52 -0.81
C PHE A 50 23.28 1.37 -1.95
N ILE A 51 21.94 1.49 -2.05
CA ILE A 51 21.27 2.31 -3.07
C ILE A 51 21.72 3.77 -2.95
N ARG A 52 21.74 4.34 -1.74
CA ARG A 52 22.14 5.71 -1.50
C ARG A 52 23.58 6.02 -1.96
N SER A 53 24.48 5.04 -1.87
CA SER A 53 25.87 5.23 -2.27
C SER A 53 26.12 5.07 -3.78
N HIS A 54 25.20 4.42 -4.52
CA HIS A 54 25.41 4.08 -5.93
C HIS A 54 24.44 4.74 -6.90
N VAL A 55 23.30 5.25 -6.41
CA VAL A 55 22.29 5.89 -7.27
C VAL A 55 22.41 7.41 -7.15
N PRO A 56 22.76 8.12 -8.24
CA PRO A 56 22.80 9.59 -8.26
C PRO A 56 21.37 10.15 -8.17
N GLU A 57 21.27 11.39 -7.66
CA GLU A 57 20.01 12.13 -7.65
C GLU A 57 19.46 12.35 -9.06
N SER A 58 18.12 12.33 -9.18
CA SER A 58 17.51 12.54 -10.49
C SER A 58 17.79 13.95 -11.02
N PRO A 59 18.09 14.12 -12.33
CA PRO A 59 18.33 15.43 -12.93
C PRO A 59 17.17 16.42 -12.68
N ALA A 60 15.93 15.93 -12.72
CA ALA A 60 14.75 16.73 -12.44
C ALA A 60 14.72 17.28 -11.01
N PHE A 61 15.19 16.51 -10.02
CA PHE A 61 15.27 16.96 -8.63
C PHE A 61 16.35 18.04 -8.46
N VAL A 62 17.52 17.83 -9.07
CA VAL A 62 18.63 18.80 -9.04
C VAL A 62 18.22 20.12 -9.69
N GLU A 63 17.50 20.08 -10.79
CA GLU A 63 16.99 21.26 -11.49
C GLU A 63 15.90 21.97 -10.69
N ALA A 64 15.00 21.22 -10.07
CA ALA A 64 13.95 21.75 -9.19
C ALA A 64 14.52 22.42 -7.92
N GLN A 65 15.70 22.02 -7.45
CA GLN A 65 16.37 22.69 -6.32
C GLN A 65 16.88 24.08 -6.67
N LYS A 66 17.22 24.34 -7.94
CA LYS A 66 17.74 25.64 -8.39
C LYS A 66 16.65 26.70 -8.54
N SER A 67 15.40 26.29 -8.62
CA SER A 67 14.26 27.21 -8.75
C SER A 67 13.77 27.66 -7.38
N ALA A 68 13.45 28.95 -7.23
CA ALA A 68 12.81 29.47 -6.03
C ALA A 68 11.47 28.76 -5.82
N LYS A 69 11.31 28.05 -4.71
CA LYS A 69 10.08 27.32 -4.39
C LYS A 69 9.12 28.25 -3.65
N PRO A 70 7.87 28.44 -4.13
CA PRO A 70 6.85 29.11 -3.33
C PRO A 70 6.64 28.36 -2.02
N GLY A 71 6.34 29.09 -0.96
CA GLY A 71 6.06 28.48 0.34
C GLY A 71 4.89 27.49 0.26
N LEU A 72 4.99 26.36 0.96
CA LEU A 72 3.89 25.38 1.02
C LEU A 72 2.59 26.04 1.45
N LEU A 73 2.64 26.92 2.46
CA LEU A 73 1.48 27.63 2.98
C LEU A 73 0.83 28.54 1.94
N GLU A 74 1.62 29.31 1.19
CA GLU A 74 1.14 30.17 0.11
C GLU A 74 0.45 29.36 -1.00
N THR A 75 1.02 28.21 -1.33
CA THR A 75 0.43 27.31 -2.34
C THR A 75 -0.86 26.67 -1.86
N LEU A 76 -0.92 26.25 -0.59
CA LEU A 76 -2.14 25.71 0.00
C LEU A 76 -3.26 26.76 0.04
N GLN A 77 -2.95 28.01 0.39
CA GLN A 77 -3.92 29.11 0.37
C GLN A 77 -4.44 29.40 -1.04
N LYS A 78 -3.57 29.38 -2.04
CA LYS A 78 -3.93 29.63 -3.45
C LYS A 78 -4.75 28.48 -4.06
N HIS A 79 -4.48 27.23 -3.66
CA HIS A 79 -5.08 26.01 -4.23
C HIS A 79 -5.82 25.18 -3.17
N TRP A 80 -6.42 25.84 -2.17
CA TRP A 80 -7.05 25.16 -1.03
C TRP A 80 -8.12 24.13 -1.42
N GLY A 81 -8.90 24.39 -2.49
CA GLY A 81 -9.92 23.47 -2.96
C GLY A 81 -9.34 22.14 -3.48
N VAL A 82 -8.23 22.21 -4.23
CA VAL A 82 -7.51 21.00 -4.70
C VAL A 82 -6.85 20.27 -3.52
N ALA A 83 -6.27 21.02 -2.59
CA ALA A 83 -5.65 20.44 -1.40
C ALA A 83 -6.69 19.73 -0.52
N LEU A 84 -7.84 20.36 -0.26
CA LEU A 84 -8.93 19.76 0.50
C LEU A 84 -9.48 18.51 -0.18
N TYR A 85 -9.74 18.57 -1.49
CA TYR A 85 -10.17 17.39 -2.27
C TYR A 85 -9.17 16.24 -2.11
N ALA A 86 -7.88 16.53 -2.27
CA ALA A 86 -6.85 15.51 -2.21
C ALA A 86 -6.67 14.92 -0.79
N VAL A 87 -6.79 15.74 0.27
CA VAL A 87 -6.78 15.27 1.67
C VAL A 87 -7.98 14.37 1.96
N VAL A 88 -9.19 14.78 1.56
CA VAL A 88 -10.42 13.98 1.75
C VAL A 88 -10.32 12.67 0.97
N LEU A 89 -9.84 12.72 -0.28
CA LEU A 89 -9.60 11.53 -1.09
C LEU A 89 -8.65 10.56 -0.37
N MET A 90 -7.52 11.06 0.11
CA MET A 90 -6.52 10.24 0.82
C MET A 90 -7.05 9.68 2.12
N MET A 91 -7.82 10.46 2.88
CA MET A 91 -8.47 9.98 4.11
C MET A 91 -9.35 8.75 3.82
N PHE A 92 -10.22 8.80 2.82
CA PHE A 92 -11.06 7.67 2.44
C PHE A 92 -10.25 6.47 1.94
N PHE A 93 -9.18 6.72 1.18
CA PHE A 93 -8.31 5.64 0.72
C PHE A 93 -7.49 5.00 1.85
N ASN A 94 -7.05 5.77 2.83
CA ASN A 94 -6.41 5.22 4.02
C ASN A 94 -7.39 4.34 4.80
N PHE A 95 -8.64 4.76 5.03
CA PHE A 95 -9.66 3.89 5.62
C PHE A 95 -9.89 2.62 4.81
N PHE A 96 -9.99 2.74 3.49
CA PHE A 96 -10.17 1.59 2.61
C PHE A 96 -9.00 0.61 2.68
N SER A 97 -7.76 1.10 2.66
CA SER A 97 -6.56 0.28 2.71
C SER A 97 -6.35 -0.33 4.10
N HIS A 98 -6.20 0.49 5.14
CA HIS A 98 -5.90 0.01 6.49
C HIS A 98 -7.04 -0.81 7.09
N GLY A 99 -8.30 -0.44 6.81
CA GLY A 99 -9.46 -1.21 7.26
C GLY A 99 -9.52 -2.62 6.66
N THR A 100 -9.15 -2.77 5.40
CA THR A 100 -9.25 -4.06 4.70
C THR A 100 -7.98 -4.91 4.76
N GLN A 101 -6.83 -4.30 5.02
CA GLN A 101 -5.52 -4.96 4.99
C GLN A 101 -4.97 -5.21 6.40
N ASP A 102 -4.75 -4.15 7.18
CA ASP A 102 -4.02 -4.25 8.44
C ASP A 102 -4.85 -4.94 9.54
N LEU A 103 -6.13 -4.70 9.56
CA LEU A 103 -7.03 -5.30 10.54
C LEU A 103 -7.48 -6.71 10.19
N TYR A 104 -7.32 -7.13 8.93
CA TYR A 104 -7.85 -8.40 8.46
C TYR A 104 -7.23 -9.65 9.12
N PRO A 105 -5.91 -9.74 9.33
CA PRO A 105 -5.33 -10.85 10.07
C PRO A 105 -5.87 -10.96 11.51
N THR A 106 -6.12 -9.80 12.15
CA THR A 106 -6.72 -9.76 13.49
C THR A 106 -8.18 -10.21 13.47
N PHE A 107 -8.94 -9.81 12.46
CA PHE A 107 -10.31 -10.26 12.23
C PHE A 107 -10.37 -11.79 12.05
N LEU A 108 -9.55 -12.35 11.18
CA LEU A 108 -9.47 -13.80 10.95
C LEU A 108 -9.15 -14.58 12.24
N LYS A 109 -8.23 -14.05 13.04
CA LYS A 109 -7.84 -14.69 14.30
C LYS A 109 -8.91 -14.55 15.40
N LYS A 110 -9.49 -13.36 15.58
CA LYS A 110 -10.42 -13.09 16.68
C LYS A 110 -11.86 -13.49 16.40
N GLN A 111 -12.34 -13.28 15.18
CA GLN A 111 -13.74 -13.57 14.81
C GLN A 111 -13.93 -15.01 14.36
N HIS A 112 -12.98 -15.56 13.60
CA HIS A 112 -13.06 -16.93 13.07
C HIS A 112 -12.25 -17.94 13.89
N GLY A 113 -11.38 -17.50 14.81
CA GLY A 113 -10.57 -18.40 15.65
C GLY A 113 -9.53 -19.18 14.86
N PHE A 114 -9.12 -18.71 13.66
CA PHE A 114 -8.17 -19.43 12.84
C PHE A 114 -6.77 -19.44 13.45
N ASP A 115 -6.10 -20.56 13.25
CA ASP A 115 -4.70 -20.74 13.62
C ASP A 115 -3.77 -19.84 12.83
N PRO A 116 -2.57 -19.55 13.32
CA PRO A 116 -1.61 -18.65 12.65
C PRO A 116 -1.23 -19.07 11.23
N HIS A 117 -1.20 -20.37 10.94
CA HIS A 117 -0.88 -20.90 9.62
C HIS A 117 -1.98 -20.56 8.61
N THR A 118 -3.26 -20.78 8.98
CA THR A 118 -4.41 -20.41 8.17
C THR A 118 -4.48 -18.91 7.91
N VAL A 119 -4.25 -18.08 8.93
CA VAL A 119 -4.18 -16.62 8.76
C VAL A 119 -3.05 -16.21 7.83
N SER A 120 -1.88 -16.83 7.96
CA SER A 120 -0.72 -16.51 7.12
C SER A 120 -0.98 -16.81 5.65
N TRP A 121 -1.50 -17.99 5.29
CA TRP A 121 -1.74 -18.31 3.88
C TRP A 121 -2.86 -17.45 3.26
N ILE A 122 -3.92 -17.11 4.00
CA ILE A 122 -4.95 -16.16 3.53
C ILE A 122 -4.31 -14.80 3.25
N THR A 123 -3.44 -14.33 4.14
CA THR A 123 -2.71 -13.06 3.96
C THR A 123 -1.77 -13.10 2.76
N ILE A 124 -1.10 -14.22 2.50
CA ILE A 124 -0.26 -14.41 1.31
C ILE A 124 -1.12 -14.29 0.04
N VAL A 125 -2.24 -14.99 -0.02
CA VAL A 125 -3.17 -14.93 -1.17
C VAL A 125 -3.69 -13.50 -1.38
N ALA A 126 -4.06 -12.79 -0.31
CA ALA A 126 -4.46 -11.39 -0.36
C ALA A 126 -3.36 -10.50 -0.97
N ASN A 127 -2.10 -10.64 -0.55
CA ASN A 127 -0.99 -9.86 -1.07
C ASN A 127 -0.64 -10.19 -2.53
N LEU A 128 -0.86 -11.42 -3.00
CA LEU A 128 -0.78 -11.73 -4.43
C LEU A 128 -1.85 -10.95 -5.22
N GLY A 129 -3.07 -10.87 -4.69
CA GLY A 129 -4.12 -10.01 -5.25
C GLY A 129 -3.70 -8.55 -5.31
N ALA A 130 -3.06 -8.04 -4.26
CA ALA A 130 -2.53 -6.68 -4.18
C ALA A 130 -1.51 -6.38 -5.30
N ILE A 131 -0.57 -7.28 -5.54
CA ILE A 131 0.42 -7.15 -6.62
C ILE A 131 -0.27 -7.11 -7.98
N VAL A 132 -1.18 -8.06 -8.24
CA VAL A 132 -1.96 -8.12 -9.48
C VAL A 132 -2.74 -6.81 -9.67
N GLY A 133 -3.43 -6.33 -8.64
CA GLY A 133 -4.19 -5.07 -8.67
C GLY A 133 -3.32 -3.87 -9.02
N GLY A 134 -2.21 -3.68 -8.30
CA GLY A 134 -1.31 -2.55 -8.50
C GLY A 134 -0.72 -2.49 -9.91
N LEU A 135 -0.33 -3.64 -10.47
CA LEU A 135 0.20 -3.74 -11.84
C LEU A 135 -0.88 -3.49 -12.89
N THR A 136 -2.02 -4.19 -12.79
CA THR A 136 -3.08 -4.13 -13.79
C THR A 136 -3.75 -2.76 -13.84
N PHE A 137 -4.12 -2.18 -12.70
CA PHE A 137 -4.77 -0.87 -12.66
C PHE A 137 -3.79 0.27 -12.93
N GLY A 138 -2.52 0.12 -12.52
CA GLY A 138 -1.47 1.05 -12.91
C GLY A 138 -1.36 1.21 -14.43
N ALA A 139 -1.31 0.09 -15.17
CA ALA A 139 -1.29 0.07 -16.62
C ALA A 139 -2.65 0.50 -17.24
N LEU A 140 -3.76 0.00 -16.68
CA LEU A 140 -5.10 0.31 -17.16
C LEU A 140 -5.41 1.81 -17.07
N SER A 141 -4.94 2.47 -16.02
CA SER A 141 -5.18 3.91 -15.79
C SER A 141 -4.58 4.82 -16.88
N GLU A 142 -3.61 4.32 -17.64
CA GLU A 142 -3.05 5.04 -18.80
C GLU A 142 -3.99 5.01 -20.00
N LYS A 143 -4.85 4.00 -20.09
CA LYS A 143 -5.81 3.83 -21.19
C LYS A 143 -7.17 4.47 -20.91
N ILE A 144 -7.71 4.27 -19.70
CA ILE A 144 -9.07 4.72 -19.35
C ILE A 144 -9.10 6.02 -18.52
N GLY A 145 -7.92 6.53 -18.15
CA GLY A 145 -7.77 7.70 -17.28
C GLY A 145 -7.74 7.34 -15.79
N ARG A 146 -7.20 8.25 -14.98
CA ARG A 146 -6.93 8.01 -13.55
C ARG A 146 -8.22 7.83 -12.74
N ILE A 147 -9.16 8.75 -12.90
CA ILE A 147 -10.44 8.74 -12.15
C ILE A 147 -11.24 7.48 -12.46
N ASN A 148 -11.36 7.11 -13.74
CA ASN A 148 -12.13 5.93 -14.15
C ASN A 148 -11.49 4.63 -13.60
N ALA A 149 -10.16 4.54 -13.59
CA ALA A 149 -9.45 3.39 -13.03
C ALA A 149 -9.69 3.28 -11.52
N ILE A 150 -9.59 4.37 -10.77
CA ILE A 150 -9.87 4.42 -9.35
C ILE A 150 -11.33 4.03 -9.07
N THR A 151 -12.28 4.61 -9.81
CA THR A 151 -13.71 4.30 -9.67
C THR A 151 -13.99 2.83 -9.93
N LEU A 152 -13.41 2.26 -10.99
CA LEU A 152 -13.55 0.85 -11.32
C LEU A 152 -13.00 -0.04 -10.20
N ALA A 153 -11.86 0.30 -9.63
CA ALA A 153 -11.28 -0.41 -8.49
C ALA A 153 -12.24 -0.40 -7.28
N CYS A 154 -12.81 0.76 -6.94
CA CYS A 154 -13.80 0.86 -5.86
C CYS A 154 -15.06 0.04 -6.15
N LEU A 155 -15.54 0.04 -7.39
CA LEU A 155 -16.73 -0.75 -7.79
C LEU A 155 -16.49 -2.26 -7.69
N ILE A 156 -15.26 -2.74 -7.94
CA ILE A 156 -14.91 -4.16 -7.76
C ILE A 156 -14.87 -4.55 -6.28
N ALA A 157 -14.52 -3.62 -5.39
CA ALA A 157 -14.50 -3.89 -3.97
C ALA A 157 -15.90 -4.19 -3.38
N LEU A 158 -16.95 -3.53 -3.89
CA LEU A 158 -18.31 -3.67 -3.36
C LEU A 158 -18.83 -5.13 -3.38
N PRO A 159 -18.81 -5.86 -4.52
CA PRO A 159 -19.25 -7.25 -4.54
C PRO A 159 -18.26 -8.20 -3.82
N ALA A 160 -17.03 -7.78 -3.54
CA ALA A 160 -16.10 -8.58 -2.76
C ALA A 160 -16.41 -8.59 -1.26
N ILE A 161 -17.11 -7.58 -0.73
CA ILE A 161 -17.42 -7.44 0.70
C ILE A 161 -18.10 -8.70 1.29
N PRO A 162 -19.15 -9.28 0.68
CA PRO A 162 -19.79 -10.49 1.23
C PRO A 162 -18.83 -11.66 1.38
N LEU A 163 -17.97 -11.89 0.39
CA LEU A 163 -16.96 -12.97 0.45
C LEU A 163 -15.86 -12.67 1.48
N TRP A 164 -15.43 -11.42 1.56
CA TRP A 164 -14.35 -10.98 2.42
C TRP A 164 -14.73 -10.92 3.90
N ALA A 165 -15.97 -10.53 4.23
CA ALA A 165 -16.40 -10.28 5.62
C ALA A 165 -17.33 -11.33 6.20
N TYR A 166 -18.21 -11.96 5.39
CA TYR A 166 -19.30 -12.79 5.87
C TYR A 166 -19.14 -14.28 5.53
N SER A 167 -18.10 -14.67 4.80
CA SER A 167 -17.84 -16.10 4.55
C SER A 167 -17.36 -16.81 5.81
N SER A 168 -17.71 -18.09 5.94
CA SER A 168 -17.34 -18.90 7.10
C SER A 168 -16.11 -19.80 6.84
N THR A 169 -15.75 -20.02 5.57
CA THR A 169 -14.68 -20.94 5.21
C THR A 169 -13.39 -20.20 4.88
N PRO A 170 -12.21 -20.71 5.28
CA PRO A 170 -10.92 -20.08 4.97
C PRO A 170 -10.72 -19.84 3.47
N PHE A 171 -11.19 -20.77 2.63
CA PHE A 171 -11.05 -20.66 1.18
C PHE A 171 -11.85 -19.49 0.58
N MET A 172 -13.11 -19.31 1.00
CA MET A 172 -13.94 -18.19 0.52
C MET A 172 -13.42 -16.85 1.03
N LEU A 173 -12.95 -16.80 2.29
CA LEU A 173 -12.31 -15.62 2.86
C LEU A 173 -11.02 -15.26 2.11
N ALA A 174 -10.24 -16.27 1.68
CA ALA A 174 -9.04 -16.04 0.86
C ALA A 174 -9.40 -15.46 -0.52
N ILE A 175 -10.44 -15.98 -1.19
CA ILE A 175 -10.93 -15.42 -2.46
C ILE A 175 -11.43 -13.99 -2.26
N GLY A 176 -12.24 -13.77 -1.22
CA GLY A 176 -12.72 -12.43 -0.89
C GLY A 176 -11.58 -11.45 -0.62
N ALA A 177 -10.57 -11.87 0.13
CA ALA A 177 -9.38 -11.08 0.41
C ALA A 177 -8.55 -10.81 -0.86
N PHE A 178 -8.38 -11.79 -1.74
CA PHE A 178 -7.69 -11.64 -3.02
C PHE A 178 -8.37 -10.58 -3.90
N VAL A 179 -9.68 -10.68 -4.10
CA VAL A 179 -10.44 -9.71 -4.92
C VAL A 179 -10.46 -8.33 -4.26
N MET A 180 -10.64 -8.27 -2.93
CA MET A 180 -10.59 -7.01 -2.18
C MET A 180 -9.24 -6.32 -2.37
N GLN A 181 -8.14 -7.05 -2.29
CA GLN A 181 -6.80 -6.50 -2.43
C GLN A 181 -6.45 -6.12 -3.89
N ILE A 182 -7.02 -6.80 -4.90
CA ILE A 182 -6.96 -6.31 -6.28
C ILE A 182 -7.57 -4.90 -6.37
N ALA A 183 -8.71 -4.68 -5.75
CA ALA A 183 -9.38 -3.39 -5.75
C ALA A 183 -8.59 -2.32 -4.97
N VAL A 184 -8.20 -2.61 -3.74
CA VAL A 184 -7.46 -1.67 -2.86
C VAL A 184 -6.14 -1.25 -3.51
N GLN A 185 -5.29 -2.21 -3.84
CA GLN A 185 -3.97 -1.91 -4.42
C GLN A 185 -4.06 -1.49 -5.89
N GLY A 186 -5.14 -1.86 -6.58
CA GLY A 186 -5.46 -1.30 -7.88
C GLY A 186 -5.64 0.21 -7.84
N ALA A 187 -6.43 0.71 -6.89
CA ALA A 187 -6.58 2.15 -6.66
C ALA A 187 -5.27 2.81 -6.23
N TRP A 188 -4.54 2.22 -5.27
CA TRP A 188 -3.24 2.72 -4.81
C TRP A 188 -2.17 2.74 -5.90
N GLY A 189 -2.22 1.85 -6.88
CA GLY A 189 -1.34 1.87 -8.06
C GLY A 189 -1.50 3.13 -8.92
N VAL A 190 -2.63 3.82 -8.81
CA VAL A 190 -3.01 5.00 -9.60
C VAL A 190 -2.90 6.32 -8.80
N ILE A 191 -3.25 6.30 -7.52
CA ILE A 191 -3.34 7.49 -6.65
C ILE A 191 -2.08 8.37 -6.67
N PRO A 192 -0.84 7.86 -6.52
CA PRO A 192 0.33 8.73 -6.49
C PRO A 192 0.53 9.53 -7.78
N VAL A 193 0.20 8.96 -8.94
CA VAL A 193 0.25 9.69 -10.22
C VAL A 193 -0.87 10.71 -10.27
N HIS A 194 -2.08 10.34 -9.87
CA HIS A 194 -3.21 11.25 -9.84
C HIS A 194 -2.94 12.48 -8.96
N LEU A 195 -2.39 12.29 -7.76
CA LEU A 195 -1.99 13.38 -6.87
C LEU A 195 -0.90 14.27 -7.47
N ASN A 196 0.08 13.67 -8.15
CA ASN A 196 1.11 14.42 -8.85
C ASN A 196 0.57 15.24 -10.02
N GLU A 197 -0.38 14.68 -10.79
CA GLU A 197 -1.03 15.38 -11.90
C GLU A 197 -1.93 16.54 -11.41
N LEU A 198 -2.58 16.39 -10.26
CA LEU A 198 -3.38 17.44 -9.62
C LEU A 198 -2.53 18.56 -9.01
N SER A 199 -1.27 18.26 -8.66
CA SER A 199 -0.41 19.20 -7.95
C SER A 199 0.16 20.25 -8.89
N PRO A 200 0.07 21.56 -8.53
CA PRO A 200 0.74 22.62 -9.27
C PRO A 200 2.24 22.34 -9.45
N GLY A 201 2.80 22.67 -10.63
CA GLY A 201 4.18 22.33 -10.98
C GLY A 201 5.22 22.77 -9.96
N ALA A 202 5.05 23.95 -9.37
CA ALA A 202 5.97 24.54 -8.39
C ALA A 202 6.07 23.74 -7.07
N VAL A 203 5.01 23.00 -6.67
CA VAL A 203 4.94 22.23 -5.41
C VAL A 203 4.69 20.74 -5.62
N ARG A 204 4.78 20.27 -6.86
CA ARG A 204 4.57 18.86 -7.21
C ARG A 204 5.47 17.89 -6.44
N ALA A 205 6.63 18.35 -5.98
CA ALA A 205 7.54 17.53 -5.17
C ALA A 205 7.15 17.44 -3.69
N THR A 206 6.40 18.42 -3.16
CA THR A 206 6.12 18.52 -1.72
C THR A 206 4.64 18.33 -1.38
N LEU A 207 3.73 18.83 -2.21
CA LEU A 207 2.29 18.79 -1.94
C LEU A 207 1.72 17.36 -1.87
N PRO A 208 2.05 16.43 -2.81
CA PRO A 208 1.59 15.04 -2.68
C PRO A 208 2.09 14.35 -1.41
N GLY A 209 3.36 14.60 -1.02
CA GLY A 209 3.93 14.05 0.21
C GLY A 209 3.22 14.57 1.46
N PHE A 210 2.89 15.85 1.51
CA PHE A 210 2.10 16.44 2.59
C PHE A 210 0.70 15.82 2.66
N ILE A 211 -0.01 15.77 1.54
CA ILE A 211 -1.37 15.20 1.45
C ILE A 211 -1.38 13.71 1.85
N TYR A 212 -0.31 12.98 1.54
CA TYR A 212 -0.18 11.56 1.88
C TYR A 212 -0.05 11.32 3.39
N GLN A 213 0.40 12.32 4.15
CA GLN A 213 0.65 12.21 5.60
C GLN A 213 -0.41 12.95 6.45
N ALA A 214 -1.22 13.81 5.83
CA ALA A 214 -2.29 14.54 6.52
C ALA A 214 -3.54 13.67 6.71
#